data_2f505283355e13d02d94dc4bd59cb760
#
_entry.id   2f505283355e13d02d94dc4bd59cb760
#
_cell.length_a   1.000
_cell.length_b   1.000
_cell.length_c   1.000
_cell.angle_alpha   90.00
_cell.angle_beta   90.00
_cell.angle_gamma   90.00
#
_symmetry.space_group_name_H-M   'P 1'
#
loop_
_entity.id
_entity.type
_entity.pdbx_description
1 polymer ?
#
loop_
_entity_poly.entity_id
_entity_poly.type
_entity_poly.pdbx_seq_one_letter_code
_entity_poly.pdbx_strand_id
1 'polypeptide(L)'
;MANIGSFFNTGNFNPTRTVAVSGSSVKNPKYYKSQIGSKISSILSESDISNYKGNRYINGDPLTGNKVDFDGYIGYYNNIFSVIEEGNQYRMFGWLPFKDNHIPSFSRTSFSWLFSKNKKFNTNLNGEERAIVVTGEMEKFFPMDIYPMQLLKACMMQD
;
A
#
# COMPACT_ATOMS: atom_id res chain seq x y z
N MET A 1 5.47 -24.77 3.61
CA MET A 1 6.01 -26.04 4.15
C MET A 1 5.08 -26.68 5.19
N ALA A 2 4.68 -26.00 6.28
CA ALA A 2 3.82 -26.58 7.32
C ALA A 2 2.49 -27.17 6.80
N ASN A 3 1.79 -26.47 5.89
CA ASN A 3 0.53 -26.94 5.31
C ASN A 3 0.71 -28.20 4.44
N ILE A 4 1.83 -28.32 3.74
CA ILE A 4 2.17 -29.49 2.94
C ILE A 4 2.42 -30.68 3.87
N GLY A 5 3.23 -30.52 4.91
CA GLY A 5 3.47 -31.56 5.91
C GLY A 5 2.20 -32.01 6.64
N SER A 6 1.33 -31.06 7.00
CA SER A 6 0.03 -31.37 7.59
C SER A 6 -0.86 -32.18 6.64
N PHE A 7 -0.88 -31.82 5.37
CA PHE A 7 -1.65 -32.53 4.35
C PHE A 7 -1.19 -33.98 4.19
N PHE A 8 0.14 -34.21 4.14
CA PHE A 8 0.69 -35.56 4.05
C PHE A 8 0.37 -36.43 5.30
N ASN A 9 0.36 -35.80 6.48
CA ASN A 9 0.08 -36.52 7.72
C ASN A 9 -1.42 -36.83 7.95
N THR A 10 -2.30 -35.90 7.53
CA THR A 10 -3.73 -35.96 7.85
C THR A 10 -4.62 -36.30 6.66
N GLY A 11 -4.10 -36.20 5.44
CA GLY A 11 -4.88 -36.31 4.20
C GLY A 11 -5.83 -35.13 3.94
N ASN A 12 -5.92 -34.18 4.86
CA ASN A 12 -6.83 -33.03 4.79
C ASN A 12 -6.10 -31.72 4.56
N PHE A 13 -6.54 -30.95 3.57
CA PHE A 13 -6.04 -29.62 3.34
C PHE A 13 -6.68 -28.63 4.32
N ASN A 14 -5.85 -27.90 5.09
CA ASN A 14 -6.31 -26.83 5.97
C ASN A 14 -6.16 -25.46 5.29
N PRO A 15 -7.26 -24.85 4.82
CA PRO A 15 -7.22 -23.55 4.15
C PRO A 15 -7.11 -22.36 5.13
N THR A 16 -7.10 -22.63 6.44
CA THR A 16 -7.09 -21.57 7.45
C THR A 16 -5.77 -20.80 7.44
N ARG A 17 -5.87 -19.48 7.41
CA ARG A 17 -4.75 -18.57 7.42
C ARG A 17 -4.98 -17.42 8.39
N THR A 18 -3.92 -16.91 8.96
CA THR A 18 -3.96 -15.67 9.75
C THR A 18 -3.64 -14.49 8.84
N VAL A 19 -4.54 -13.51 8.81
CA VAL A 19 -4.40 -12.27 8.05
C VAL A 19 -4.28 -11.11 9.02
N ALA A 20 -3.24 -10.29 8.86
CA ALA A 20 -3.07 -9.06 9.60
C ALA A 20 -3.85 -7.94 8.89
N VAL A 21 -4.77 -7.29 9.57
CA VAL A 21 -5.47 -6.11 9.08
C VAL A 21 -4.89 -4.88 9.75
N SER A 22 -4.40 -3.94 8.96
CA SER A 22 -3.73 -2.72 9.43
C SER A 22 -4.00 -1.53 8.52
N GLY A 23 -3.46 -0.38 8.86
CA GLY A 23 -3.58 0.84 8.08
C GLY A 23 -4.13 2.02 8.88
N SER A 24 -3.91 3.23 8.38
CA SER A 24 -4.30 4.47 9.07
C SER A 24 -5.81 4.66 9.23
N SER A 25 -6.60 3.96 8.41
CA SER A 25 -8.07 4.02 8.45
C SER A 25 -8.72 2.87 9.24
N VAL A 26 -7.94 1.93 9.76
CA VAL A 26 -8.45 0.84 10.60
C VAL A 26 -8.48 1.31 12.06
N LYS A 27 -9.64 1.26 12.71
CA LYS A 27 -9.79 1.70 14.11
C LYS A 27 -9.02 0.82 15.08
N ASN A 28 -9.09 -0.50 14.89
CA ASN A 28 -8.45 -1.48 15.74
C ASN A 28 -7.68 -2.49 14.89
N PRO A 29 -6.39 -2.25 14.61
CA PRO A 29 -5.55 -3.21 13.90
C PRO A 29 -5.42 -4.52 14.68
N LYS A 30 -5.70 -5.64 14.03
CA LYS A 30 -5.63 -6.98 14.65
C LYS A 30 -5.44 -8.09 13.62
N TYR A 31 -5.19 -9.29 14.14
CA TYR A 31 -5.10 -10.50 13.34
C TYR A 31 -6.44 -11.21 13.27
N TYR A 32 -6.81 -11.65 12.08
CA TYR A 32 -8.01 -12.44 11.84
C TYR A 32 -7.63 -13.83 11.34
N LYS A 33 -8.31 -14.86 11.84
CA LYS A 33 -8.27 -16.19 11.24
C LYS A 33 -9.32 -16.25 10.14
N SER A 34 -8.89 -16.55 8.93
CA SER A 34 -9.76 -16.63 7.77
C SER A 34 -9.34 -17.75 6.84
N GLN A 35 -10.13 -18.08 5.86
CA GLN A 35 -9.77 -19.03 4.81
C GLN A 35 -9.03 -18.31 3.69
N ILE A 36 -8.20 -19.06 2.96
CA ILE A 36 -7.53 -18.56 1.75
C ILE A 36 -8.60 -18.13 0.75
N GLY A 37 -8.45 -16.92 0.19
CA GLY A 37 -9.41 -16.38 -0.78
C GLY A 37 -10.74 -15.90 -0.18
N SER A 38 -10.81 -15.65 1.13
CA SER A 38 -12.00 -15.10 1.76
C SER A 38 -12.33 -13.70 1.24
N LYS A 39 -13.62 -13.40 1.20
CA LYS A 39 -14.10 -12.07 0.88
C LYS A 39 -13.68 -11.08 1.98
N ILE A 40 -13.23 -9.90 1.61
CA ILE A 40 -12.75 -8.87 2.54
C ILE A 40 -13.87 -8.43 3.48
N SER A 41 -15.09 -8.25 2.97
CA SER A 41 -16.27 -7.88 3.77
C SER A 41 -16.70 -8.93 4.80
N SER A 42 -16.22 -10.18 4.69
CA SER A 42 -16.46 -11.20 5.71
C SER A 42 -15.51 -11.11 6.90
N ILE A 43 -14.38 -10.43 6.74
CA ILE A 43 -13.34 -10.28 7.76
C ILE A 43 -13.43 -8.93 8.44
N LEU A 44 -13.75 -7.90 7.67
CA LEU A 44 -13.74 -6.51 8.09
C LEU A 44 -15.11 -5.90 7.86
N SER A 45 -15.74 -5.40 8.92
CA SER A 45 -17.00 -4.69 8.84
C SER A 45 -16.79 -3.19 8.59
N GLU A 46 -17.78 -2.53 8.00
CA GLU A 46 -17.74 -1.08 7.76
C GLU A 46 -17.54 -0.27 9.04
N SER A 47 -18.03 -0.79 10.18
CA SER A 47 -17.85 -0.17 11.50
C SER A 47 -16.40 -0.14 12.00
N ASP A 48 -15.55 -1.05 11.53
CA ASP A 48 -14.15 -1.15 11.89
C ASP A 48 -13.25 -0.15 11.13
N ILE A 49 -13.84 0.50 10.12
CA ILE A 49 -13.13 1.41 9.21
C ILE A 49 -13.58 2.85 9.47
N SER A 50 -12.63 3.76 9.44
CA SER A 50 -12.92 5.19 9.42
C SER A 50 -13.19 5.62 7.98
N ASN A 51 -14.25 6.41 7.74
CA ASN A 51 -14.59 6.96 6.42
C ASN A 51 -14.65 5.91 5.29
N TYR A 52 -15.50 4.90 5.43
CA TYR A 52 -15.62 3.74 4.55
C TYR A 52 -15.55 4.05 3.03
N LYS A 53 -16.20 5.12 2.56
CA LYS A 53 -16.24 5.47 1.14
C LYS A 53 -14.99 6.18 0.61
N GLY A 54 -14.12 6.66 1.49
CA GLY A 54 -12.92 7.42 1.14
C GLY A 54 -11.62 6.67 1.36
N ASN A 55 -11.64 5.34 1.35
CA ASN A 55 -10.46 4.54 1.63
C ASN A 55 -10.00 3.73 0.42
N ARG A 56 -8.70 3.49 0.38
CA ARG A 56 -8.07 2.54 -0.50
C ARG A 56 -7.83 1.23 0.25
N TYR A 57 -8.32 0.15 -0.32
CA TYR A 57 -8.15 -1.21 0.17
C TYR A 57 -7.01 -1.88 -0.60
N ILE A 58 -6.06 -2.46 0.10
CA ILE A 58 -4.82 -2.97 -0.49
C ILE A 58 -4.59 -4.40 0.00
N ASN A 59 -4.51 -5.35 -0.93
CA ASN A 59 -4.01 -6.69 -0.68
C ASN A 59 -2.49 -6.64 -0.59
N GLY A 60 -1.97 -6.75 0.62
CA GLY A 60 -0.55 -6.58 0.93
C GLY A 60 -0.27 -5.29 1.68
N ASP A 61 0.96 -4.83 1.60
CA ASP A 61 1.40 -3.56 2.18
C ASP A 61 1.15 -2.38 1.23
N PRO A 62 1.17 -1.13 1.73
CA PRO A 62 0.90 0.05 0.90
C PRO A 62 1.90 0.31 -0.22
N LEU A 63 3.10 -0.29 -0.20
CA LEU A 63 4.16 -0.06 -1.18
C LEU A 63 4.13 -1.06 -2.33
N THR A 64 3.85 -2.33 -2.02
CA THR A 64 3.95 -3.43 -2.99
C THR A 64 2.62 -4.14 -3.26
N GLY A 65 1.59 -3.84 -2.48
CA GLY A 65 0.28 -4.45 -2.58
C GLY A 65 -0.55 -3.94 -3.77
N ASN A 66 -1.58 -4.69 -4.09
CA ASN A 66 -2.51 -4.35 -5.15
C ASN A 66 -3.81 -3.74 -4.59
N LYS A 67 -4.31 -2.71 -5.25
CA LYS A 67 -5.63 -2.13 -4.94
C LYS A 67 -6.72 -3.17 -5.22
N VAL A 68 -7.65 -3.29 -4.29
CA VAL A 68 -8.83 -4.17 -4.41
C VAL A 68 -10.07 -3.43 -3.92
N ASP A 69 -11.24 -3.90 -4.35
CA ASP A 69 -12.50 -3.38 -3.85
C ASP A 69 -12.85 -4.00 -2.48
N PHE A 70 -13.66 -3.32 -1.68
CA PHE A 70 -14.12 -3.85 -0.39
C PHE A 70 -14.87 -5.17 -0.51
N ASP A 71 -15.58 -5.36 -1.62
CA ASP A 71 -16.25 -6.61 -1.96
C ASP A 71 -15.34 -7.67 -2.63
N GLY A 72 -14.07 -7.33 -2.82
CA GLY A 72 -13.07 -8.22 -3.37
C GLY A 72 -12.61 -9.31 -2.42
N TYR A 73 -11.61 -10.07 -2.85
CA TYR A 73 -11.06 -11.22 -2.15
C TYR A 73 -9.61 -11.02 -1.77
N ILE A 74 -9.19 -11.65 -0.66
CA ILE A 74 -7.80 -11.66 -0.25
C ILE A 74 -7.00 -12.55 -1.19
N GLY A 75 -5.89 -12.04 -1.71
CA GLY A 75 -5.00 -12.78 -2.59
C GLY A 75 -4.35 -13.98 -1.92
N TYR A 76 -4.08 -15.01 -2.71
CA TYR A 76 -3.56 -16.29 -2.21
C TYR A 76 -2.27 -16.14 -1.39
N TYR A 77 -1.36 -15.27 -1.80
CA TYR A 77 -0.07 -15.06 -1.12
C TYR A 77 -0.08 -13.94 -0.07
N ASN A 78 -1.19 -13.19 0.05
CA ASN A 78 -1.26 -12.04 0.92
C ASN A 78 -1.70 -12.43 2.33
N ASN A 79 -0.86 -12.16 3.31
CA ASN A 79 -1.14 -12.34 4.73
C ASN A 79 -1.37 -10.99 5.44
N ILE A 80 -1.25 -9.88 4.70
CA ILE A 80 -1.46 -8.51 5.18
C ILE A 80 -2.55 -7.90 4.31
N PHE A 81 -3.44 -7.18 4.95
CA PHE A 81 -4.44 -6.35 4.32
C PHE A 81 -4.38 -4.95 4.90
N SER A 82 -4.17 -3.95 4.06
CA SER A 82 -3.97 -2.57 4.48
C SER A 82 -5.13 -1.69 4.02
N VAL A 83 -5.61 -0.83 4.92
CA VAL A 83 -6.63 0.16 4.61
C VAL A 83 -6.09 1.55 4.93
N ILE A 84 -5.96 2.39 3.93
CA ILE A 84 -5.46 3.75 4.05
C ILE A 84 -6.44 4.72 3.39
N GLU A 85 -6.41 5.98 3.80
CA GLU A 85 -7.24 7.01 3.23
C GLU A 85 -6.89 7.27 1.77
N GLU A 86 -7.90 7.33 0.88
CA GLU A 86 -7.70 7.68 -0.52
C GLU A 86 -7.40 9.17 -0.62
N GLY A 87 -6.28 9.49 -1.23
CA GLY A 87 -5.83 10.86 -1.40
C GLY A 87 -6.45 11.52 -2.62
N ASN A 88 -7.41 12.41 -2.39
CA ASN A 88 -8.05 13.21 -3.42
C ASN A 88 -7.73 14.70 -3.27
N GLN A 89 -6.77 15.05 -2.40
CA GLN A 89 -6.45 16.44 -2.11
C GLN A 89 -5.16 16.83 -2.84
N TYR A 90 -5.30 17.76 -3.77
CA TYR A 90 -4.15 18.43 -4.35
C TYR A 90 -3.51 19.36 -3.32
N ARG A 91 -2.22 19.15 -3.04
CA ARG A 91 -1.47 19.98 -2.09
C ARG A 91 -0.30 20.64 -2.78
N MET A 92 -0.50 21.84 -3.25
CA MET A 92 0.56 22.68 -3.75
C MET A 92 1.61 22.95 -2.63
N PHE A 93 2.88 22.72 -2.90
CA PHE A 93 3.97 22.85 -1.93
C PHE A 93 3.79 22.03 -0.64
N GLY A 94 3.18 20.85 -0.73
CA GLY A 94 2.97 19.96 0.43
C GLY A 94 4.26 19.48 1.11
N TRP A 95 5.41 19.61 0.43
CA TRP A 95 6.74 19.28 0.95
C TRP A 95 7.39 20.40 1.78
N LEU A 96 6.80 21.60 1.84
CA LEU A 96 7.35 22.70 2.62
C LEU A 96 7.37 22.37 4.12
N PRO A 97 8.42 22.81 4.84
CA PRO A 97 8.51 22.62 6.28
C PRO A 97 7.34 23.29 7.00
N PHE A 98 6.90 22.68 8.11
CA PHE A 98 5.86 23.19 9.01
C PHE A 98 4.44 23.30 8.44
N LYS A 99 4.19 22.91 7.20
CA LYS A 99 2.86 22.98 6.60
C LYS A 99 1.92 21.92 7.16
N ASP A 100 2.45 20.71 7.37
CA ASP A 100 1.71 19.61 7.98
C ASP A 100 2.65 18.65 8.71
N ASN A 101 2.45 18.49 10.01
CA ASN A 101 3.32 17.67 10.85
C ASN A 101 3.05 16.16 10.73
N HIS A 102 1.98 15.77 10.02
CA HIS A 102 1.59 14.36 9.86
C HIS A 102 2.09 13.74 8.55
N ILE A 103 2.66 14.53 7.64
CA ILE A 103 3.17 14.04 6.36
C ILE A 103 4.46 13.25 6.58
N PRO A 104 4.54 11.97 6.15
CA PRO A 104 5.79 11.26 6.13
C PRO A 104 6.74 11.89 5.10
N SER A 105 7.98 12.17 5.49
CA SER A 105 8.99 12.74 4.60
C SER A 105 10.25 11.89 4.67
N PHE A 106 10.59 11.24 3.58
CA PHE A 106 11.80 10.44 3.46
C PHE A 106 13.06 11.32 3.50
N SER A 107 13.04 12.44 2.80
CA SER A 107 14.14 13.42 2.76
C SER A 107 14.23 14.30 4.00
N ARG A 108 13.27 14.16 4.94
CA ARG A 108 13.14 15.01 6.14
C ARG A 108 12.89 16.50 5.86
N THR A 109 12.58 16.88 4.64
CA THR A 109 12.38 18.28 4.21
C THR A 109 11.18 18.93 4.92
N SER A 110 10.10 18.18 5.18
CA SER A 110 8.90 18.71 5.84
C SER A 110 9.05 18.93 7.35
N PHE A 111 10.17 18.50 7.98
CA PHE A 111 10.40 18.48 9.43
C PHE A 111 9.35 17.74 10.26
N SER A 112 8.44 16.98 9.63
CA SER A 112 7.43 16.19 10.33
C SER A 112 8.01 15.15 11.30
N TRP A 113 9.26 14.73 11.10
CA TRP A 113 9.98 13.84 12.00
C TRP A 113 10.27 14.44 13.37
N LEU A 114 10.27 15.78 13.47
CA LEU A 114 10.55 16.50 14.72
C LEU A 114 9.30 16.62 15.61
N PHE A 115 8.10 16.69 15.01
CA PHE A 115 6.88 17.09 15.72
C PHE A 115 5.91 15.93 15.97
N SER A 116 5.88 14.90 15.16
CA SER A 116 4.88 13.84 15.29
C SER A 116 5.47 12.44 15.18
N LYS A 117 5.14 11.59 16.16
CA LYS A 117 5.44 10.16 16.11
C LYS A 117 4.38 9.38 15.32
N ASN A 118 3.13 9.86 15.31
CA ASN A 118 2.01 9.20 14.65
C ASN A 118 1.76 9.83 13.27
N LYS A 119 2.31 9.22 12.24
CA LYS A 119 2.09 9.64 10.86
C LYS A 119 0.91 8.89 10.28
N LYS A 120 -0.02 9.63 9.66
CA LYS A 120 -1.12 9.04 8.91
C LYS A 120 -0.71 8.88 7.46
N PHE A 121 -0.73 7.64 6.99
CA PHE A 121 -0.49 7.33 5.58
C PHE A 121 -1.79 7.51 4.80
N ASN A 122 -1.69 8.18 3.68
CA ASN A 122 -2.74 8.31 2.67
C ASN A 122 -2.10 8.22 1.28
N THR A 123 -2.90 8.27 0.23
CA THR A 123 -2.40 8.19 -1.15
C THR A 123 -2.20 9.54 -1.81
N ASN A 124 -2.22 10.65 -1.04
CA ASN A 124 -1.94 11.98 -1.58
C ASN A 124 -0.49 12.09 -2.05
N LEU A 125 -0.29 12.72 -3.19
CA LEU A 125 1.05 12.99 -3.74
C LEU A 125 1.85 13.97 -2.88
N ASN A 126 1.18 14.86 -2.12
CA ASN A 126 1.78 15.92 -1.30
C ASN A 126 2.71 16.85 -2.07
N GLY A 127 2.46 17.06 -3.34
CA GLY A 127 3.24 17.88 -4.25
C GLY A 127 2.53 18.02 -5.59
N GLU A 128 3.25 18.47 -6.58
CA GLU A 128 2.77 18.61 -7.96
C GLU A 128 3.15 17.39 -8.78
N GLU A 129 2.31 17.05 -9.74
CA GLU A 129 2.71 16.14 -10.82
C GLU A 129 3.79 16.81 -11.65
N ARG A 130 4.94 16.16 -11.75
CA ARG A 130 6.07 16.68 -12.52
C ARG A 130 6.39 15.75 -13.66
N ALA A 131 6.81 16.34 -14.78
CA ALA A 131 7.32 15.58 -15.91
C ALA A 131 8.55 14.76 -15.51
N ILE A 132 8.65 13.56 -16.05
CA ILE A 132 9.85 12.72 -15.91
C ILE A 132 10.98 13.40 -16.70
N VAL A 133 12.01 13.86 -15.99
CA VAL A 133 13.20 14.45 -16.59
C VAL A 133 14.25 13.37 -16.80
N VAL A 134 14.87 13.34 -17.96
CA VAL A 134 15.98 12.41 -18.25
C VAL A 134 17.23 12.91 -17.54
N THR A 135 17.53 12.33 -16.39
CA THR A 135 18.66 12.72 -15.54
C THR A 135 19.86 11.78 -15.65
N GLY A 136 19.68 10.59 -16.23
CA GLY A 136 20.69 9.54 -16.27
C GLY A 136 20.88 8.79 -14.93
N GLU A 137 20.03 9.07 -13.92
CA GLU A 137 20.17 8.40 -12.62
C GLU A 137 19.74 6.93 -12.66
N MET A 138 18.70 6.60 -13.43
CA MET A 138 18.23 5.21 -13.54
C MET A 138 19.26 4.31 -14.24
N GLU A 139 19.96 4.84 -15.24
CA GLU A 139 20.98 4.14 -16.00
C GLU A 139 22.12 3.64 -15.10
N LYS A 140 22.43 4.35 -14.03
CA LYS A 140 23.49 3.95 -13.08
C LYS A 140 23.18 2.66 -12.31
N PHE A 141 21.90 2.36 -12.13
CA PHE A 141 21.45 1.22 -11.32
C PHE A 141 20.86 0.10 -12.16
N PHE A 142 20.64 0.35 -13.44
CA PHE A 142 20.02 -0.63 -14.33
C PHE A 142 21.09 -1.60 -14.89
N PRO A 143 20.92 -2.91 -14.71
CA PRO A 143 21.96 -3.89 -15.02
C PRO A 143 22.11 -4.22 -16.52
N MET A 144 21.27 -3.62 -17.36
CA MET A 144 21.28 -3.84 -18.82
C MET A 144 21.69 -2.56 -19.55
N ASP A 145 22.34 -2.71 -20.69
CA ASP A 145 22.73 -1.58 -21.57
C ASP A 145 21.53 -1.12 -22.42
N ILE A 146 20.59 -0.47 -21.75
CA ILE A 146 19.40 0.15 -22.35
C ILE A 146 19.19 1.54 -21.75
N TYR A 147 18.28 2.32 -22.35
CA TYR A 147 17.90 3.65 -21.87
C TYR A 147 16.56 3.60 -21.11
N PRO A 148 16.55 3.24 -19.81
CA PRO A 148 15.31 3.00 -19.06
C PRO A 148 14.42 4.22 -18.98
N MET A 149 15.00 5.43 -18.87
CA MET A 149 14.20 6.66 -18.80
C MET A 149 13.47 6.96 -20.10
N GLN A 150 14.11 6.77 -21.24
CA GLN A 150 13.51 6.96 -22.55
C GLN A 150 12.45 5.91 -22.81
N LEU A 151 12.72 4.66 -22.47
CA LEU A 151 11.78 3.56 -22.60
C LEU A 151 10.49 3.82 -21.80
N LEU A 152 10.63 4.24 -20.54
CA LEU A 152 9.49 4.61 -19.70
C LEU A 152 8.67 5.76 -20.31
N LYS A 153 9.34 6.78 -20.83
CA LYS A 153 8.65 7.89 -21.50
C LYS A 153 7.89 7.43 -22.73
N ALA A 154 8.48 6.60 -23.58
CA ALA A 154 7.82 6.04 -24.75
C ALA A 154 6.58 5.23 -24.35
N CYS A 155 6.70 4.34 -23.34
CA CYS A 155 5.56 3.59 -22.82
C CYS A 155 4.43 4.49 -22.26
N MET A 156 4.78 5.60 -21.60
CA MET A 156 3.78 6.54 -21.06
C MET A 156 3.06 7.32 -22.16
N MET A 157 3.74 7.63 -23.25
CA MET A 157 3.20 8.37 -24.40
C MET A 157 2.52 7.46 -25.42
N GLN A 158 2.62 6.14 -25.24
CA GLN A 158 2.10 5.13 -26.18
C GLN A 158 2.74 5.23 -27.59
N ASP A 159 3.99 5.64 -27.67
CA ASP A 159 4.81 5.68 -28.89
C ASP A 159 5.50 4.33 -29.15
#